data_3e6027b79ca7b8ad4a3a5dda70babbab
#
_entry.id   3e6027b79ca7b8ad4a3a5dda70babbab
#
_cell.length_a   1.000
_cell.length_b   1.000
_cell.length_c   1.000
_cell.angle_alpha   90.00
_cell.angle_beta   90.00
_cell.angle_gamma   90.00
#
_symmetry.space_group_name_H-M   'P 1'
#
loop_
_entity.id
_entity.type
_entity.pdbx_description
1 polymer ?
#
loop_
_entity_poly.entity_id
_entity_poly.type
_entity_poly.pdbx_seq_one_letter_code
_entity_poly.pdbx_strand_id
1 'polypeptide(L)' 'MKTVLITGCAGFIGFHLALNFNDKKFKVIGVDNLNDYYDLNLKKNRLKILKKSKENFLFKKIDLNQLQRLENLFRKFNI' A
#
# COMPACT_ATOMS: atom_id res chain seq x y z
N MET A 1 -13.00 -4.84 11.68
CA MET A 1 -12.37 -4.57 10.36
C MET A 1 -11.03 -5.25 10.31
N LYS A 2 -10.78 -6.01 9.27
CA LYS A 2 -9.49 -6.68 9.08
C LYS A 2 -8.49 -5.75 8.42
N THR A 3 -7.22 -5.89 8.76
CA THR A 3 -6.13 -5.13 8.14
C THR A 3 -5.36 -6.02 7.17
N VAL A 4 -5.16 -5.52 5.96
CA VAL A 4 -4.48 -6.21 4.87
C VAL A 4 -3.25 -5.41 4.48
N LEU A 5 -2.13 -6.09 4.29
CA LEU A 5 -0.90 -5.46 3.77
C LEU A 5 -0.73 -5.84 2.31
N ILE A 6 -0.53 -4.86 1.47
CA ILE A 6 -0.25 -5.07 0.05
C ILE A 6 1.12 -4.50 -0.27
N THR A 7 2.05 -5.35 -0.67
CA THR A 7 3.36 -4.92 -1.14
C THR A 7 3.29 -4.54 -2.61
N GLY A 8 4.11 -3.58 -3.03
CA GLY A 8 4.09 -3.11 -4.41
C GLY A 8 2.79 -2.41 -4.80
N CYS A 9 2.17 -1.70 -3.86
CA CYS A 9 0.84 -1.12 -4.06
C CYS A 9 0.78 -0.03 -5.12
N ALA A 10 1.92 0.55 -5.51
CA ALA A 10 1.99 1.51 -6.61
C ALA A 10 2.26 0.85 -7.97
N GLY A 11 2.52 -0.45 -7.99
CA GLY A 11 2.63 -1.24 -9.21
C GLY A 11 1.26 -1.55 -9.79
N PHE A 12 1.24 -2.12 -10.99
CA PHE A 12 -0.02 -2.39 -11.69
C PHE A 12 -0.94 -3.34 -10.93
N ILE A 13 -0.42 -4.51 -10.55
CA ILE A 13 -1.23 -5.53 -9.87
C ILE A 13 -1.61 -5.07 -8.46
N GLY A 14 -0.64 -4.56 -7.70
CA GLY A 14 -0.87 -4.13 -6.33
C GLY A 14 -1.87 -2.98 -6.23
N PHE A 15 -1.79 -2.03 -7.16
CA PHE A 15 -2.73 -0.92 -7.24
C PHE A 15 -4.17 -1.40 -7.46
N HIS A 16 -4.37 -2.26 -8.44
CA HIS A 16 -5.72 -2.76 -8.74
C HIS A 16 -6.26 -3.62 -7.61
N LEU A 17 -5.41 -4.41 -6.96
CA LEU A 17 -5.80 -5.20 -5.82
C LEU A 17 -6.24 -4.29 -4.66
N ALA A 18 -5.44 -3.27 -4.33
CA ALA A 18 -5.78 -2.33 -3.27
C ALA A 18 -7.09 -1.59 -3.56
N LEU A 19 -7.29 -1.19 -4.81
CA LEU A 19 -8.47 -0.46 -5.23
C LEU A 19 -9.76 -1.27 -5.05
N ASN A 20 -9.66 -2.60 -5.16
CA ASN A 20 -10.83 -3.48 -5.14
C ASN A 20 -11.18 -4.05 -3.74
N PHE A 21 -10.38 -3.80 -2.72
CA PHE A 21 -10.78 -4.18 -1.36
C PHE A 21 -11.94 -3.33 -0.88
N ASN A 22 -12.86 -3.94 -0.18
CA ASN A 22 -14.03 -3.26 0.37
C ASN A 22 -13.63 -2.42 1.59
N ASP A 23 -13.72 -1.10 1.46
CA ASP A 23 -13.36 -0.14 2.51
C ASP A 23 -14.13 -0.33 3.81
N LYS A 24 -15.32 -0.88 3.74
CA LYS A 24 -16.15 -1.09 4.93
C LYS A 24 -15.72 -2.30 5.74
N LYS A 25 -14.98 -3.22 5.10
CA LYS A 25 -14.55 -4.48 5.72
C LYS A 25 -13.07 -4.56 5.98
N PHE A 26 -12.27 -3.81 5.22
CA PHE A 26 -10.82 -3.92 5.26
C PHE A 26 -10.15 -2.56 5.36
N LYS A 27 -9.15 -2.50 6.24
CA LYS A 27 -8.15 -1.45 6.20
C LYS A 27 -6.99 -1.96 5.36
N VAL A 28 -6.61 -1.22 4.33
CA VAL A 28 -5.50 -1.59 3.45
C VAL A 28 -4.29 -0.75 3.77
N ILE A 29 -3.18 -1.41 4.07
CA ILE A 29 -1.89 -0.76 4.22
C ILE A 29 -1.07 -1.11 3.00
N GLY A 30 -0.76 -0.11 2.20
CA GLY A 30 0.05 -0.29 0.99
C GLY A 30 1.51 0.06 1.26
N VAL A 31 2.39 -0.78 0.79
CA VAL A 31 3.83 -0.59 0.91
C VAL A 31 4.46 -0.59 -0.48
N ASP A 32 5.33 0.38 -0.74
CA ASP A 32 6.08 0.46 -1.99
C ASP A 32 7.35 1.26 -1.74
N ASN A 33 8.43 0.92 -2.41
CA ASN A 33 9.68 1.68 -2.29
C ASN A 33 9.74 2.86 -3.26
N LEU A 34 8.77 2.93 -4.19
CA LEU A 34 8.70 3.98 -5.21
C LEU A 34 10.00 4.11 -6.03
N ASN A 35 10.61 2.96 -6.36
CA ASN A 35 11.80 2.98 -7.19
C ASN A 35 11.46 3.52 -8.59
N ASP A 36 12.47 3.92 -9.32
CA ASP A 36 12.32 4.57 -10.62
C ASP A 36 12.56 3.63 -11.82
N TYR A 37 12.49 2.32 -11.60
CA TYR A 37 12.60 1.37 -12.72
C TYR A 37 11.48 1.55 -13.74
N TYR A 38 10.34 2.04 -13.28
CA TYR A 38 9.23 2.41 -14.13
C TYR A 38 8.96 3.90 -13.95
N ASP A 39 7.98 4.43 -14.66
CA ASP A 39 7.58 5.82 -14.53
C ASP A 39 7.13 6.13 -13.09
N LEU A 40 7.93 6.91 -12.37
CA LEU A 40 7.65 7.30 -11.01
C LEU A 40 6.38 8.15 -10.91
N ASN A 41 6.10 8.96 -11.93
CA ASN A 41 4.89 9.77 -11.96
C ASN A 41 3.65 8.90 -12.04
N LEU A 42 3.71 7.80 -12.79
CA LEU A 42 2.62 6.83 -12.85
C LEU A 42 2.35 6.22 -11.47
N LYS A 43 3.40 5.85 -10.76
CA LYS A 43 3.27 5.31 -9.40
C LYS A 43 2.66 6.33 -8.44
N LYS A 44 3.11 7.56 -8.49
CA LYS A 44 2.59 8.63 -7.66
C LYS A 44 1.11 8.91 -7.96
N ASN A 45 0.72 8.87 -9.23
CA ASN A 45 -0.68 9.04 -9.63
C ASN A 45 -1.56 7.92 -9.10
N ARG A 46 -1.08 6.67 -9.13
CA ARG A 46 -1.81 5.53 -8.55
C ARG A 46 -2.03 5.72 -7.06
N LEU A 47 -1.01 6.19 -6.34
CA LEU A 47 -1.15 6.47 -4.91
C LEU A 47 -2.17 7.58 -4.64
N LYS A 48 -2.19 8.61 -5.47
CA LYS A 48 -3.20 9.67 -5.36
C LYS A 48 -4.60 9.11 -5.50
N ILE A 49 -4.81 8.24 -6.48
CA ILE A 49 -6.11 7.60 -6.71
C ILE A 49 -6.52 6.78 -5.49
N LEU A 50 -5.61 5.96 -4.94
CA LEU A 50 -5.91 5.16 -3.77
C LEU A 50 -6.26 6.02 -2.56
N LYS A 51 -5.49 7.05 -2.29
CA LYS A 51 -5.72 7.95 -1.15
C LYS A 51 -7.05 8.69 -1.28
N LYS A 52 -7.42 9.06 -2.50
CA LYS A 52 -8.65 9.80 -2.77
C LYS A 52 -9.88 8.88 -2.78
N SER A 53 -9.74 7.66 -3.31
CA SER A 53 -10.85 6.73 -3.52
C SER A 53 -11.15 5.87 -2.31
N LYS A 54 -10.19 5.70 -1.39
CA LYS A 54 -10.27 4.76 -0.27
C LYS A 54 -10.18 5.49 1.06
N GLU A 55 -11.18 5.31 1.91
CA GLU A 55 -11.20 5.90 3.26
C GLU A 55 -10.19 5.20 4.20
N ASN A 56 -10.02 3.90 4.05
CA ASN A 56 -9.22 3.08 4.94
C ASN A 56 -7.93 2.59 4.26
N PHE A 57 -7.28 3.49 3.53
CA PHE A 57 -6.00 3.22 2.91
C PHE A 57 -4.89 4.04 3.56
N LEU A 58 -3.82 3.35 3.95
CA LEU A 58 -2.61 3.98 4.49
C LEU A 58 -1.41 3.56 3.66
N PHE A 59 -0.63 4.53 3.21
CA PHE A 59 0.60 4.26 2.46
C PHE A 59 1.83 4.41 3.33
N LYS A 60 2.77 3.46 3.21
CA LYS A 60 4.09 3.53 3.82
C LYS A 60 5.16 3.29 2.76
N LYS A 61 6.10 4.22 2.63
CA LYS A 61 7.25 4.04 1.74
C LYS A 61 8.27 3.16 2.45
N ILE A 62 8.31 1.89 2.10
CA ILE A 62 9.20 0.90 2.71
C ILE A 62 9.74 0.00 1.62
N ASP A 63 11.04 -0.26 1.64
CA ASP A 63 11.66 -1.28 0.82
C ASP A 63 11.53 -2.62 1.55
N LEU A 64 11.25 -3.70 0.80
CA LEU A 64 11.05 -5.03 1.39
C LEU A 64 12.31 -5.58 2.07
N ASN A 65 13.49 -5.03 1.79
CA ASN A 65 14.70 -5.40 2.53
C ASN A 65 14.84 -4.68 3.87
N GLN A 66 13.95 -3.73 4.18
CA GLN A 66 13.90 -3.04 5.48
C GLN A 66 13.05 -3.84 6.46
N LEU A 67 13.55 -5.03 6.85
CA LEU A 67 12.78 -5.99 7.63
C LEU A 67 12.28 -5.45 8.96
N GLN A 68 13.09 -4.64 9.63
CA GLN A 68 12.70 -4.07 10.92
C GLN A 68 11.49 -3.14 10.79
N ARG A 69 11.44 -2.36 9.73
CA ARG A 69 10.30 -1.46 9.47
C ARG A 69 9.04 -2.23 9.16
N LEU A 70 9.17 -3.31 8.37
CA LEU A 70 8.03 -4.19 8.08
C LEU A 70 7.53 -4.87 9.34
N GLU A 71 8.42 -5.38 10.16
CA GLU A 71 8.05 -6.04 11.42
C GLU A 71 7.31 -5.08 12.35
N ASN A 72 7.80 -3.85 12.47
CA ASN A 72 7.12 -2.83 13.27
C ASN A 72 5.72 -2.54 12.75
N LEU A 73 5.55 -2.54 11.43
CA LEU A 73 4.26 -2.32 10.80
C LEU A 73 3.28 -3.46 11.12
N PHE A 74 3.75 -4.71 11.04
CA PHE A 74 2.93 -5.87 11.40
C PHE A 74 2.46 -5.80 12.85
N ARG A 75 3.34 -5.43 13.76
CA ARG A 75 3.00 -5.31 15.18
C ARG A 75 2.00 -4.18 15.43
N LYS A 76 2.25 -3.02 14.84
CA LYS A 76 1.43 -1.83 15.06
C LYS A 76 -0.01 -2.04 14.62
N PHE A 77 -0.23 -2.71 13.52
CA PHE A 77 -1.56 -2.87 12.93
C PHE A 77 -2.14 -4.26 13.12
N ASN A 78 -1.45 -5.12 13.82
CA ASN A 78 -1.93 -6.47 14.14
C ASN A 78 -2.34 -7.23 12.85
N ILE A 79 -1.46 -7.18 11.88
CA ILE A 79 -1.68 -7.83 10.58
C ILE A 79 -1.52 -9.35 10.71
#